data_ce02c36b51b59e421eed574e88b23914
#
_entry.id   ce02c36b51b59e421eed574e88b23914
#
_cell.length_a   1.000
_cell.length_b   1.000
_cell.length_c   1.000
_cell.angle_alpha   90.00
_cell.angle_beta   90.00
_cell.angle_gamma   90.00
#
_symmetry.space_group_name_H-M   'P 1'
#
loop_
_entity.id
_entity.type
_entity.pdbx_description
1 polymer ?
#
loop_
_entity_poly.entity_id
_entity_poly.type
_entity_poly.pdbx_seq_one_letter_code
_entity_poly.pdbx_strand_id
1 'polypeptide(L)'
;MGNASSALSNAIRLGTVAEVDLATARCRVQVGEMLTDYLPWVVTLAGTTIIWSAPAIDEQVVVLSPAGDLADGVVLRGMYSDQFAAPAASDTLHVLRFADGAQIHYDTEAHALQA
;
A
#
# COMPACT_ATOMS: atom_id res chain seq x y z
N MET A 1 -14.90 14.24 25.20
CA MET A 1 -13.75 15.03 24.74
C MET A 1 -12.67 14.13 24.16
N GLY A 2 -12.05 13.30 24.97
CA GLY A 2 -10.97 12.43 24.51
C GLY A 2 -11.38 11.48 23.40
N ASN A 3 -12.62 11.00 23.41
CA ASN A 3 -13.11 10.05 22.41
C ASN A 3 -13.12 10.62 21.00
N ALA A 4 -13.54 11.87 20.84
CA ALA A 4 -13.57 12.51 19.53
C ALA A 4 -12.17 12.74 18.99
N SER A 5 -11.23 13.20 19.84
CA SER A 5 -9.85 13.39 19.45
C SER A 5 -9.17 12.06 19.11
N SER A 6 -9.44 11.01 19.89
CA SER A 6 -8.88 9.68 19.63
C SER A 6 -9.41 9.11 18.32
N ALA A 7 -10.71 9.27 18.04
CA ALA A 7 -11.29 8.81 16.78
C ALA A 7 -10.66 9.51 15.58
N LEU A 8 -10.50 10.84 15.67
CA LEU A 8 -9.87 11.62 14.60
C LEU A 8 -8.40 11.23 14.39
N SER A 9 -7.66 11.05 15.49
CA SER A 9 -6.24 10.71 15.39
C SER A 9 -6.01 9.29 14.86
N ASN A 10 -6.98 8.37 15.03
CA ASN A 10 -6.89 7.00 14.53
C ASN A 10 -7.57 6.79 13.18
N ALA A 11 -8.28 7.80 12.66
CA ALA A 11 -9.00 7.67 11.39
C ALA A 11 -8.05 7.47 10.21
N ILE A 12 -6.87 8.10 10.27
CA ILE A 12 -5.84 8.01 9.22
C ILE A 12 -4.50 7.83 9.92
N ARG A 13 -3.86 6.69 9.72
CA ARG A 13 -2.58 6.39 10.35
C ARG A 13 -1.59 5.80 9.36
N LEU A 14 -0.35 6.20 9.47
CA LEU A 14 0.75 5.57 8.73
C LEU A 14 1.20 4.33 9.48
N GLY A 15 1.61 3.32 8.71
CA GLY A 15 2.16 2.09 9.28
C GLY A 15 2.93 1.29 8.26
N THR A 16 3.39 0.12 8.68
CA THR A 16 4.11 -0.81 7.82
C THR A 16 3.48 -2.18 7.90
N VAL A 17 3.46 -2.89 6.78
CA VAL A 17 2.91 -4.24 6.70
C VAL A 17 3.77 -5.18 7.53
N ALA A 18 3.16 -5.87 8.48
CA ALA A 18 3.84 -6.80 9.39
C ALA A 18 3.59 -8.26 9.04
N GLU A 19 2.37 -8.60 8.61
CA GLU A 19 1.95 -9.95 8.26
C GLU A 19 0.99 -9.91 7.10
N VAL A 20 1.05 -10.90 6.21
CA VAL A 20 0.17 -11.01 5.05
C VAL A 20 -0.48 -12.38 5.03
N ASP A 21 -1.80 -12.42 4.90
CA ASP A 21 -2.55 -13.65 4.67
C ASP A 21 -3.00 -13.66 3.21
N LEU A 22 -2.29 -14.45 2.42
CA LEU A 22 -2.55 -14.54 0.98
C LEU A 22 -3.90 -15.19 0.67
N ALA A 23 -4.34 -16.12 1.51
CA ALA A 23 -5.58 -16.84 1.26
C ALA A 23 -6.81 -15.95 1.39
N THR A 24 -6.80 -15.00 2.33
CA THR A 24 -7.92 -14.10 2.58
C THR A 24 -7.71 -12.71 1.96
N ALA A 25 -6.54 -12.45 1.37
CA ALA A 25 -6.16 -11.14 0.83
C ALA A 25 -6.29 -10.05 1.89
N ARG A 26 -5.66 -10.29 3.05
CA ARG A 26 -5.65 -9.36 4.17
C ARG A 26 -4.26 -9.26 4.74
N CYS A 27 -3.98 -8.15 5.42
CA CYS A 27 -2.68 -7.94 6.05
C CYS A 27 -2.84 -7.25 7.39
N ARG A 28 -1.85 -7.43 8.26
CA ARG A 28 -1.76 -6.73 9.53
C ARG A 28 -0.72 -5.63 9.39
N VAL A 29 -1.00 -4.50 10.00
CA VAL A 29 -0.17 -3.30 9.89
C VAL A 29 0.32 -2.91 11.28
N GLN A 30 1.62 -2.65 11.39
CA GLN A 30 2.21 -2.09 12.58
C GLN A 30 2.04 -0.58 12.54
N VAL A 31 1.25 -0.04 13.46
CA VAL A 31 0.95 1.39 13.58
C VAL A 31 1.52 1.87 14.91
N GLY A 32 2.70 2.46 14.89
CA GLY A 32 3.42 2.76 16.12
C GLY A 32 3.71 1.47 16.89
N GLU A 33 3.22 1.38 18.11
CA GLU A 33 3.38 0.17 18.94
C GLU A 33 2.19 -0.80 18.82
N MET A 34 1.18 -0.43 18.02
CA MET A 34 -0.03 -1.24 17.85
C MET A 34 0.07 -2.07 16.58
N LEU A 35 -0.33 -3.33 16.67
CA LEU A 35 -0.48 -4.21 15.52
C LEU A 35 -1.98 -4.37 15.25
N THR A 36 -2.41 -4.03 14.04
CA THR A 36 -3.83 -4.14 13.68
C THR A 36 -4.25 -5.60 13.56
N ASP A 37 -5.55 -5.86 13.48
CA ASP A 37 -6.07 -7.14 13.01
C ASP A 37 -5.83 -7.25 11.50
N TYR A 38 -6.24 -8.36 10.90
CA TYR A 38 -6.15 -8.56 9.45
C TYR A 38 -7.17 -7.66 8.76
N LEU A 39 -6.67 -6.77 7.90
CA LEU A 39 -7.45 -5.76 7.19
C LEU A 39 -7.35 -5.98 5.68
N PRO A 40 -8.43 -5.71 4.93
CA PRO A 40 -8.34 -5.73 3.48
C PRO A 40 -7.49 -4.59 2.96
N TRP A 41 -6.79 -4.81 1.86
CA TRP A 41 -6.05 -3.73 1.20
C TRP A 41 -6.78 -3.29 -0.07
N VAL A 42 -6.58 -2.01 -0.40
CA VAL A 42 -7.16 -1.38 -1.58
C VAL A 42 -6.24 -1.58 -2.77
N VAL A 43 -6.81 -1.91 -3.92
CA VAL A 43 -6.11 -2.00 -5.20
C VAL A 43 -6.76 -1.06 -6.21
N THR A 44 -6.08 -0.82 -7.33
CA THR A 44 -6.57 0.10 -8.35
C THR A 44 -7.80 -0.44 -9.08
N LEU A 45 -7.83 -1.75 -9.35
CA LEU A 45 -8.92 -2.41 -10.09
C LEU A 45 -9.33 -3.70 -9.37
N ALA A 46 -10.59 -3.82 -9.02
CA ALA A 46 -11.12 -4.98 -8.33
C ALA A 46 -12.57 -5.32 -8.74
N GLY A 47 -12.91 -5.00 -9.99
CA GLY A 47 -14.21 -5.36 -10.57
C GLY A 47 -14.10 -6.59 -11.46
N THR A 48 -14.60 -6.47 -12.70
CA THR A 48 -14.43 -7.55 -13.69
C THR A 48 -13.01 -7.65 -14.19
N THR A 49 -12.28 -6.53 -14.20
CA THR A 49 -10.83 -6.50 -14.37
C THR A 49 -10.20 -6.31 -12.99
N ILE A 50 -9.27 -7.18 -12.65
CA ILE A 50 -8.72 -7.27 -11.29
C ILE A 50 -7.20 -7.26 -11.36
N ILE A 51 -6.57 -6.47 -10.49
CA ILE A 51 -5.11 -6.47 -10.30
C ILE A 51 -4.81 -7.25 -9.03
N TRP A 52 -3.86 -8.17 -9.10
CA TRP A 52 -3.34 -8.88 -7.94
C TRP A 52 -1.84 -8.65 -7.79
N SER A 53 -1.46 -8.13 -6.63
CA SER A 53 -0.08 -8.08 -6.18
C SER A 53 -0.11 -7.97 -4.67
N ALA A 54 0.38 -8.98 -3.97
CA ALA A 54 0.35 -8.99 -2.51
C ALA A 54 1.29 -7.92 -1.95
N PRO A 55 0.93 -7.30 -0.81
CA PRO A 55 1.85 -6.40 -0.12
C PRO A 55 3.11 -7.14 0.33
N ALA A 56 4.21 -6.42 0.34
CA ALA A 56 5.45 -6.92 0.90
C ALA A 56 5.53 -6.60 2.39
N ILE A 57 6.20 -7.44 3.15
CA ILE A 57 6.53 -7.13 4.54
C ILE A 57 7.38 -5.85 4.57
N ASP A 58 7.10 -4.96 5.50
CA ASP A 58 7.70 -3.64 5.66
C ASP A 58 7.28 -2.60 4.61
N GLU A 59 6.34 -2.94 3.74
CA GLU A 59 5.75 -1.94 2.83
C GLU A 59 5.05 -0.86 3.63
N GLN A 60 5.30 0.42 3.33
CA GLN A 60 4.67 1.53 4.01
C GLN A 60 3.29 1.77 3.45
N VAL A 61 2.31 1.91 4.34
CA VAL A 61 0.90 2.01 3.98
C VAL A 61 0.19 3.03 4.86
N VAL A 62 -1.03 3.36 4.45
CA VAL A 62 -1.96 4.18 5.25
C VAL A 62 -3.11 3.29 5.66
N VAL A 63 -3.47 3.31 6.93
CA VAL A 63 -4.68 2.65 7.44
C VAL A 63 -5.77 3.70 7.55
N LEU A 64 -6.90 3.45 6.89
CA LEU A 64 -8.10 4.28 6.97
C LEU A 64 -9.12 3.57 7.84
N SER A 65 -9.50 4.20 8.96
CA SER A 65 -10.41 3.61 9.94
C SER A 65 -11.57 4.58 10.16
N PRO A 66 -12.70 4.39 9.46
CA PRO A 66 -13.77 5.38 9.41
C PRO A 66 -14.29 5.83 10.78
N ALA A 67 -14.31 4.94 11.76
CA ALA A 67 -14.76 5.28 13.12
C ALA A 67 -13.60 5.45 14.10
N GLY A 68 -12.36 5.53 13.61
CA GLY A 68 -11.19 5.56 14.45
C GLY A 68 -10.84 4.22 15.09
N ASP A 69 -11.50 3.15 14.69
CA ASP A 69 -11.24 1.80 15.16
C ASP A 69 -10.36 1.08 14.16
N LEU A 70 -9.11 0.81 14.55
CA LEU A 70 -8.13 0.16 13.68
C LEU A 70 -8.47 -1.30 13.36
N ALA A 71 -9.46 -1.89 14.04
CA ALA A 71 -9.93 -3.24 13.72
C ALA A 71 -10.85 -3.26 12.49
N ASP A 72 -11.46 -2.14 12.14
CA ASP A 72 -12.40 -2.02 11.02
C ASP A 72 -11.83 -1.19 9.88
N GLY A 73 -10.53 -1.07 9.81
CA GLY A 73 -9.87 -0.26 8.80
C GLY A 73 -9.70 -0.96 7.46
N VAL A 74 -9.24 -0.18 6.49
CA VAL A 74 -8.73 -0.68 5.22
C VAL A 74 -7.33 -0.14 5.00
N VAL A 75 -6.51 -0.87 4.26
CA VAL A 75 -5.12 -0.54 4.02
C VAL A 75 -4.99 0.08 2.63
N LEU A 76 -4.49 1.31 2.58
CA LEU A 76 -4.20 2.00 1.34
C LEU A 76 -2.71 1.90 1.06
N ARG A 77 -2.36 1.27 -0.05
CA ARG A 77 -0.99 1.04 -0.50
C ARG A 77 -0.54 2.16 -1.44
N GLY A 78 0.73 2.13 -1.82
CA GLY A 78 1.24 3.00 -2.85
C GLY A 78 2.09 4.14 -2.35
N MET A 79 2.75 3.99 -1.21
CA MET A 79 3.72 4.96 -0.71
C MET A 79 5.13 4.47 -0.93
N TYR A 80 5.98 5.34 -1.45
CA TYR A 80 7.42 5.08 -1.45
C TYR A 80 7.97 5.18 -0.03
N SER A 81 9.05 4.46 0.23
CA SER A 81 9.76 4.49 1.50
C SER A 81 11.25 4.34 1.26
N ASP A 82 12.05 4.45 2.33
CA ASP A 82 13.49 4.25 2.19
C ASP A 82 13.83 2.84 1.71
N GLN A 83 13.07 1.84 2.18
CA GLN A 83 13.30 0.45 1.78
C GLN A 83 12.75 0.17 0.38
N PHE A 84 11.61 0.76 0.02
CA PHE A 84 10.97 0.58 -1.28
C PHE A 84 10.88 1.94 -1.98
N ALA A 85 12.02 2.38 -2.49
CA ALA A 85 12.17 3.71 -3.08
C ALA A 85 11.59 3.78 -4.49
N ALA A 86 11.29 5.01 -4.93
CA ALA A 86 10.85 5.24 -6.30
C ALA A 86 11.92 4.75 -7.29
N PRO A 87 11.53 4.01 -8.35
CA PRO A 87 12.50 3.38 -9.26
C PRO A 87 13.12 4.36 -10.28
N ALA A 88 12.60 5.57 -10.39
CA ALA A 88 13.09 6.54 -11.36
C ALA A 88 12.82 7.97 -10.88
N ALA A 89 13.60 8.92 -11.44
CA ALA A 89 13.41 10.34 -11.21
C ALA A 89 13.25 11.03 -12.58
N SER A 90 12.23 10.67 -13.31
CA SER A 90 11.94 11.14 -14.66
C SER A 90 10.46 11.42 -14.81
N ASP A 91 10.10 12.45 -15.57
CA ASP A 91 8.72 12.77 -15.89
C ASP A 91 8.24 12.15 -17.22
N THR A 92 9.13 11.50 -17.96
CA THR A 92 8.78 10.85 -19.23
C THR A 92 8.80 9.32 -19.13
N LEU A 93 9.49 8.77 -18.14
CA LEU A 93 9.60 7.32 -17.96
C LEU A 93 8.54 6.82 -16.99
N HIS A 94 7.79 5.81 -17.42
CA HIS A 94 6.79 5.12 -16.62
C HIS A 94 7.23 3.68 -16.41
N VAL A 95 7.33 3.23 -15.15
CA VAL A 95 7.98 1.97 -14.80
C VAL A 95 7.09 1.15 -13.87
N LEU A 96 6.99 -0.15 -14.16
CA LEU A 96 6.52 -1.16 -13.23
C LEU A 96 7.67 -2.14 -13.01
N ARG A 97 8.17 -2.23 -11.77
CA ARG A 97 9.29 -3.09 -11.43
C ARG A 97 8.84 -4.17 -10.46
N PHE A 98 9.30 -5.39 -10.69
CA PHE A 98 8.96 -6.57 -9.90
C PHE A 98 10.09 -6.89 -8.90
N ALA A 99 9.77 -7.75 -7.92
CA ALA A 99 10.71 -8.11 -6.85
C ALA A 99 12.00 -8.76 -7.36
N ASP A 100 11.94 -9.47 -8.49
CA ASP A 100 13.11 -10.12 -9.10
C ASP A 100 13.94 -9.19 -10.00
N GLY A 101 13.55 -7.91 -10.09
CA GLY A 101 14.22 -6.93 -10.92
C GLY A 101 13.68 -6.81 -12.33
N ALA A 102 12.74 -7.65 -12.74
CA ALA A 102 12.08 -7.50 -14.05
C ALA A 102 11.32 -6.19 -14.09
N GLN A 103 11.26 -5.56 -15.25
CA GLN A 103 10.59 -4.27 -15.43
C GLN A 103 9.80 -4.25 -16.73
N ILE A 104 8.68 -3.51 -16.69
CA ILE A 104 7.94 -3.09 -17.88
C ILE A 104 7.96 -1.57 -17.82
N HIS A 105 8.44 -0.91 -18.88
CA HIS A 105 8.46 0.54 -18.88
C HIS A 105 8.18 1.13 -20.26
N TYR A 106 7.69 2.35 -20.24
CA TYR A 106 7.40 3.15 -21.42
C TYR A 106 8.01 4.53 -21.23
N ASP A 107 8.73 5.00 -22.22
CA ASP A 107 9.29 6.36 -22.24
C ASP A 107 8.53 7.18 -23.27
N THR A 108 7.81 8.22 -22.81
CA THR A 108 7.01 9.08 -23.67
C THR A 108 7.87 9.95 -24.59
N GLU A 109 9.10 10.25 -24.19
CA GLU A 109 10.03 11.03 -25.02
C GLU A 109 10.59 10.17 -26.17
N ALA A 110 11.03 8.95 -25.84
CA ALA A 110 11.57 8.02 -26.84
C ALA A 110 10.51 7.23 -27.58
N HIS A 111 9.25 7.28 -27.14
CA HIS A 111 8.14 6.46 -27.68
C HIS A 111 8.47 4.97 -27.67
N ALA A 112 9.14 4.50 -26.60
CA ALA A 112 9.67 3.14 -26.51
C ALA A 112 9.05 2.40 -25.35
N LEU A 113 8.42 1.23 -25.63
CA LEU A 113 7.90 0.29 -24.66
C LEU A 113 8.90 -0.86 -24.54
N GLN A 114 9.29 -1.18 -23.30
CA GLN A 114 10.20 -2.28 -23.00
C GLN A 114 9.61 -3.14 -21.87
N ALA A 115 9.91 -4.41 -21.95
CA ALA A 115 9.48 -5.37 -20.94
C ALA A 115 10.69 -6.09 -20.31
#